data_96536e2bffe6ecb92d48dccfc69b2029
#
_entry.id   96536e2bffe6ecb92d48dccfc69b2029
#
_cell.length_a   1.000
_cell.length_b   1.000
_cell.length_c   1.000
_cell.angle_alpha   90.00
_cell.angle_beta   90.00
_cell.angle_gamma   90.00
#
_symmetry.space_group_name_H-M   'P 1'
#
loop_
_entity.id
_entity.type
_entity.pdbx_description
1 polymer ?
#
loop_
_entity_poly.entity_id
_entity_poly.type
_entity_poly.pdbx_seq_one_letter_code
_entity_poly.pdbx_strand_id
1 'polypeptide(L)'
;MRTADWIKKKAHEVVYNAGTNNPMKICEENGIYVCHQNLGRAFLGHYTNIKRIPLITLSAQNNEFEDNYACGHELGHHYCHHGNNTEWLSRNNLRFNTMGSEYEANLFMVNIMLEGVDFSEFETKEQLFKSCGIPLWAERYVDFN
;
A
#
# COMPACT_ATOMS: atom_id res chain seq x y z
N MET A 1 -6.26 -8.25 15.31
CA MET A 1 -5.61 -8.51 14.02
C MET A 1 -6.63 -8.89 12.97
N ARG A 2 -6.50 -8.32 11.77
CA ARG A 2 -7.43 -8.61 10.67
C ARG A 2 -7.04 -9.90 9.97
N THR A 3 -8.03 -10.67 9.51
CA THR A 3 -7.75 -11.87 8.71
C THR A 3 -7.40 -11.49 7.27
N ALA A 4 -6.73 -12.39 6.57
CA ALA A 4 -6.42 -12.18 5.15
C ALA A 4 -7.70 -11.99 4.32
N ASP A 5 -8.74 -12.78 4.61
CA ASP A 5 -10.02 -12.64 3.90
C ASP A 5 -10.68 -11.29 4.15
N TRP A 6 -10.63 -10.79 5.37
CA TRP A 6 -11.15 -9.47 5.69
C TRP A 6 -10.43 -8.38 4.89
N ILE A 7 -9.08 -8.49 4.83
CA ILE A 7 -8.24 -7.49 4.14
C ILE A 7 -8.53 -7.51 2.64
N LYS A 8 -8.65 -8.70 2.03
CA LYS A 8 -8.98 -8.82 0.61
C LYS A 8 -10.35 -8.22 0.29
N LYS A 9 -11.35 -8.49 1.12
CA LYS A 9 -12.68 -7.92 0.95
C LYS A 9 -12.68 -6.41 1.10
N LYS A 10 -11.93 -5.91 2.09
CA LYS A 10 -11.83 -4.46 2.31
C LYS A 10 -11.13 -3.76 1.15
N ALA A 11 -10.07 -4.35 0.62
CA ALA A 11 -9.37 -3.82 -0.55
C ALA A 11 -10.30 -3.74 -1.76
N HIS A 12 -11.05 -4.81 -2.01
CA HIS A 12 -12.05 -4.82 -3.09
C HIS A 12 -13.08 -3.71 -2.92
N GLU A 13 -13.62 -3.56 -1.73
CA GLU A 13 -14.60 -2.50 -1.42
C GLU A 13 -14.03 -1.11 -1.64
N VAL A 14 -12.80 -0.87 -1.18
CA VAL A 14 -12.13 0.43 -1.31
C VAL A 14 -11.93 0.79 -2.78
N VAL A 15 -11.44 -0.15 -3.59
CA VAL A 15 -11.23 0.06 -5.02
C VAL A 15 -12.57 0.27 -5.74
N TYR A 16 -13.56 -0.54 -5.42
CA TYR A 16 -14.89 -0.42 -6.04
C TYR A 16 -15.50 0.96 -5.77
N ASN A 17 -15.46 1.41 -4.53
CA ASN A 17 -16.05 2.69 -4.14
C ASN A 17 -15.29 3.90 -4.72
N ALA A 18 -13.96 3.79 -4.83
CA ALA A 18 -13.13 4.86 -5.40
C ALA A 18 -13.16 4.89 -6.92
N GLY A 19 -13.51 3.79 -7.56
CA GLY A 19 -13.50 3.67 -9.01
C GLY A 19 -12.09 3.58 -9.60
N THR A 20 -11.09 3.26 -8.79
CA THR A 20 -9.68 3.19 -9.20
C THR A 20 -8.89 2.30 -8.26
N ASN A 21 -7.85 1.66 -8.77
CA ASN A 21 -6.88 0.92 -7.96
C ASN A 21 -5.56 1.69 -7.74
N ASN A 22 -5.52 2.95 -8.16
CA ASN A 22 -4.34 3.80 -7.96
C ASN A 22 -4.35 4.36 -6.52
N PRO A 23 -3.34 4.07 -5.69
CA PRO A 23 -3.36 4.49 -4.29
C PRO A 23 -3.49 6.00 -4.09
N MET A 24 -2.81 6.80 -4.89
CA MET A 24 -2.87 8.26 -4.77
C MET A 24 -4.28 8.79 -5.06
N LYS A 25 -4.94 8.24 -6.07
CA LYS A 25 -6.32 8.61 -6.42
C LYS A 25 -7.31 8.12 -5.39
N ILE A 26 -7.08 6.96 -4.79
CA ILE A 26 -7.91 6.46 -3.69
C ILE A 26 -7.87 7.46 -2.53
N CYS A 27 -6.70 7.97 -2.18
CA CYS A 27 -6.58 8.98 -1.14
C CYS A 27 -7.40 10.23 -1.47
N GLU A 28 -7.29 10.72 -2.69
CA GLU A 28 -8.02 11.90 -3.16
C GLU A 28 -9.54 11.71 -3.04
N GLU A 29 -10.04 10.55 -3.47
CA GLU A 29 -11.47 10.24 -3.41
C GLU A 29 -12.00 10.05 -1.99
N ASN A 30 -11.14 9.72 -1.03
CA ASN A 30 -11.56 9.39 0.33
C ASN A 30 -11.15 10.41 1.38
N GLY A 31 -10.68 11.59 0.95
CA GLY A 31 -10.33 12.67 1.88
C GLY A 31 -9.11 12.37 2.74
N ILE A 32 -8.21 11.51 2.25
CA ILE A 32 -6.95 11.22 2.93
C ILE A 32 -5.89 12.13 2.34
N TYR A 33 -5.28 12.96 3.20
CA TYR A 33 -4.29 13.93 2.75
C TYR A 33 -2.96 13.25 2.49
N VAL A 34 -2.31 13.65 1.39
CA VAL A 34 -0.98 13.17 1.03
C VAL A 34 -0.06 14.38 0.89
N CYS A 35 1.08 14.33 1.55
CA CYS A 35 2.11 15.36 1.39
C CYS A 35 3.48 14.72 1.19
N HIS A 36 4.42 15.51 0.68
CA HIS A 36 5.80 15.10 0.50
C HIS A 36 6.70 15.88 1.41
N GLN A 37 7.60 15.17 2.12
CA GLN A 37 8.60 15.79 2.99
C GLN A 37 9.91 15.03 2.84
N ASN A 38 11.00 15.67 3.23
CA ASN A 38 12.29 15.00 3.26
C ASN A 38 12.33 14.05 4.45
N LEU A 39 12.17 12.75 4.18
CA LEU A 39 12.25 11.70 5.19
C LEU A 39 13.63 11.04 5.24
N GLY A 40 14.62 11.59 4.51
CA GLY A 40 15.92 10.95 4.32
C GLY A 40 15.83 9.80 3.32
N ARG A 41 16.97 9.17 3.04
CA ARG A 41 17.05 8.09 2.05
C ARG A 41 16.50 6.75 2.56
N ALA A 42 16.43 6.58 3.87
CA ALA A 42 16.05 5.31 4.47
C ALA A 42 14.55 5.03 4.38
N PHE A 43 13.72 6.09 4.33
CA PHE A 43 12.27 5.94 4.48
C PHE A 43 11.52 6.41 3.25
N LEU A 44 10.44 5.70 2.94
CA LEU A 44 9.56 5.96 1.80
C LEU A 44 8.28 6.66 2.20
N GLY A 45 7.74 6.37 3.37
CA GLY A 45 6.46 6.90 3.78
C GLY A 45 6.11 6.64 5.23
N HIS A 46 5.06 7.31 5.65
CA HIS A 46 4.59 7.27 7.03
C HIS A 46 3.11 7.65 7.08
N TYR A 47 2.36 7.00 7.94
CA TYR A 47 0.94 7.28 8.15
C TYR A 47 0.71 7.86 9.54
N THR A 48 -0.10 8.91 9.62
CA THR A 48 -0.57 9.45 10.89
C THR A 48 -2.07 9.71 10.82
N ASN A 49 -2.71 9.62 11.98
CA ASN A 49 -4.09 10.03 12.14
C ASN A 49 -4.16 10.91 13.39
N ILE A 50 -4.25 12.21 13.18
CA ILE A 50 -4.27 13.19 14.26
C ILE A 50 -5.67 13.82 14.30
N LYS A 51 -6.35 13.68 15.42
CA LYS A 51 -7.70 14.21 15.62
C LYS A 51 -8.66 13.80 14.49
N ARG A 52 -8.57 12.52 14.06
CA ARG A 52 -9.38 11.95 12.97
C ARG A 52 -9.05 12.50 11.59
N ILE A 53 -7.91 13.16 11.44
CA ILE A 53 -7.43 13.61 10.14
C ILE A 53 -6.35 12.64 9.67
N PRO A 54 -6.65 11.79 8.67
CA PRO A 54 -5.65 10.86 8.14
C PRO A 54 -4.69 11.58 7.21
N LEU A 55 -3.39 11.34 7.41
CA LEU A 55 -2.33 11.95 6.62
C LEU A 55 -1.30 10.91 6.25
N ILE A 56 -1.00 10.83 4.97
CA ILE A 56 0.12 10.03 4.46
C ILE A 56 1.23 10.99 4.05
N THR A 57 2.40 10.80 4.64
CA THR A 57 3.60 11.56 4.29
C THR A 57 4.51 10.66 3.46
N LEU A 58 4.87 11.10 2.27
CA LEU A 58 5.77 10.39 1.38
C LEU A 58 7.10 11.12 1.28
N SER A 59 8.19 10.40 1.06
CA SER A 59 9.50 11.04 0.92
C SER A 59 9.55 11.86 -0.36
N ALA A 60 10.07 13.08 -0.23
CA ALA A 60 10.30 13.96 -1.37
C ALA A 60 11.34 13.38 -2.35
N GLN A 61 12.10 12.38 -1.93
CA GLN A 61 13.11 11.72 -2.76
C GLN A 61 12.57 10.51 -3.53
N ASN A 62 11.31 10.13 -3.30
CA ASN A 62 10.71 9.00 -4.00
C ASN A 62 10.53 9.32 -5.48
N ASN A 63 10.72 8.30 -6.33
CA ASN A 63 10.20 8.37 -7.69
C ASN A 63 8.70 8.01 -7.69
N GLU A 64 8.05 8.11 -8.84
CA GLU A 64 6.62 7.82 -8.96
C GLU A 64 6.26 6.40 -8.57
N PHE A 65 7.08 5.43 -8.96
CA PHE A 65 6.88 4.02 -8.60
C PHE A 65 6.88 3.84 -7.08
N GLU A 66 7.85 4.44 -6.41
CA GLU A 66 7.96 4.37 -4.95
C GLU A 66 6.79 5.08 -4.25
N ASP A 67 6.38 6.24 -4.75
CA ASP A 67 5.23 6.94 -4.19
C ASP A 67 3.97 6.08 -4.24
N ASN A 68 3.73 5.40 -5.35
CA ASN A 68 2.52 4.62 -5.52
C ASN A 68 2.44 3.44 -4.54
N TYR A 69 3.50 2.63 -4.45
CA TYR A 69 3.41 1.49 -3.54
C TYR A 69 3.52 1.91 -2.06
N ALA A 70 4.32 2.94 -1.78
CA ALA A 70 4.39 3.46 -0.42
C ALA A 70 3.02 4.00 0.03
N CYS A 71 2.35 4.75 -0.84
CA CYS A 71 0.99 5.21 -0.56
C CYS A 71 0.03 4.05 -0.32
N GLY A 72 0.11 2.99 -1.14
CA GLY A 72 -0.70 1.79 -0.96
C GLY A 72 -0.46 1.10 0.38
N HIS A 73 0.78 1.03 0.82
CA HIS A 73 1.15 0.48 2.12
C HIS A 73 0.55 1.31 3.26
N GLU A 74 0.69 2.64 3.19
CA GLU A 74 0.16 3.53 4.23
C GLU A 74 -1.37 3.52 4.25
N LEU A 75 -2.02 3.35 3.09
CA LEU A 75 -3.46 3.11 3.04
C LEU A 75 -3.84 1.85 3.82
N GLY A 76 -3.00 0.83 3.77
CA GLY A 76 -3.20 -0.38 4.54
C GLY A 76 -3.25 -0.11 6.04
N HIS A 77 -2.38 0.75 6.55
CA HIS A 77 -2.43 1.16 7.94
C HIS A 77 -3.73 1.88 8.27
N HIS A 78 -4.19 2.72 7.36
CA HIS A 78 -5.44 3.45 7.56
C HIS A 78 -6.66 2.52 7.60
N TYR A 79 -6.84 1.68 6.59
CA TYR A 79 -8.03 0.86 6.46
C TYR A 79 -8.06 -0.34 7.40
N CYS A 80 -6.90 -0.81 7.86
CA CYS A 80 -6.82 -1.86 8.87
C CYS A 80 -6.84 -1.31 10.31
N HIS A 81 -6.92 0.00 10.46
CA HIS A 81 -7.05 0.69 11.75
C HIS A 81 -5.87 0.45 12.68
N HIS A 82 -4.65 0.64 12.19
CA HIS A 82 -3.44 0.40 12.97
C HIS A 82 -3.08 1.53 13.94
N GLY A 83 -3.87 2.60 13.99
CA GLY A 83 -3.63 3.71 14.93
C GLY A 83 -2.54 4.67 14.47
N ASN A 84 -1.95 5.39 15.45
CA ASN A 84 -1.00 6.47 15.16
C ASN A 84 0.47 6.09 15.32
N ASN A 85 0.73 4.87 15.77
CA ASN A 85 2.09 4.39 16.07
C ASN A 85 2.57 3.37 15.04
N THR A 86 2.36 3.67 13.75
CA THR A 86 2.83 2.80 12.69
C THR A 86 4.32 3.02 12.45
N GLU A 87 5.00 1.96 12.04
CA GLU A 87 6.41 2.06 11.65
C GLU A 87 6.51 2.84 10.34
N TRP A 88 7.60 3.58 10.18
CA TRP A 88 7.91 4.21 8.91
C TRP A 88 8.35 3.16 7.90
N LEU A 89 7.82 3.24 6.69
CA LEU A 89 8.15 2.30 5.63
C LEU A 89 9.60 2.51 5.19
N SER A 90 10.43 1.49 5.38
CA SER A 90 11.85 1.54 5.04
C SER A 90 12.08 1.16 3.58
N ARG A 91 12.97 1.91 2.92
CA ARG A 91 13.40 1.61 1.54
C ARG A 91 14.10 0.25 1.46
N ASN A 92 14.85 -0.09 2.48
CA ASN A 92 15.61 -1.34 2.55
C ASN A 92 14.91 -2.34 3.47
N ASN A 93 13.60 -2.45 3.33
CA ASN A 93 12.82 -3.35 4.17
C ASN A 93 13.12 -4.80 3.80
N LEU A 94 14.11 -5.38 4.51
CA LEU A 94 14.48 -6.78 4.35
C LEU A 94 13.70 -7.69 5.30
N ARG A 95 12.80 -7.10 6.12
CA ARG A 95 11.99 -7.87 7.06
C ARG A 95 10.77 -8.41 6.35
N PHE A 96 10.58 -9.70 6.50
CA PHE A 96 9.41 -10.37 5.96
C PHE A 96 8.45 -10.63 7.10
N ASN A 97 7.45 -9.78 7.19
CA ASN A 97 6.45 -9.88 8.24
C ASN A 97 5.39 -10.92 7.81
N THR A 98 5.19 -11.92 8.65
CA THR A 98 4.16 -12.95 8.45
C THR A 98 2.91 -12.67 9.27
N MET A 99 2.96 -11.66 10.14
CA MET A 99 1.86 -11.23 10.99
C MET A 99 2.07 -9.78 11.42
N GLY A 100 1.06 -9.19 12.04
CA GLY A 100 1.13 -7.85 12.59
C GLY A 100 0.75 -6.77 11.58
N SER A 101 0.89 -5.51 12.01
CA SER A 101 0.39 -4.36 11.23
C SER A 101 1.12 -4.20 9.90
N GLU A 102 2.41 -4.49 9.85
CA GLU A 102 3.17 -4.38 8.59
C GLU A 102 2.77 -5.46 7.59
N TYR A 103 2.52 -6.68 8.05
CA TYR A 103 1.97 -7.74 7.21
C TYR A 103 0.63 -7.33 6.62
N GLU A 104 -0.27 -6.82 7.47
CA GLU A 104 -1.60 -6.42 7.04
C GLU A 104 -1.55 -5.26 6.04
N ALA A 105 -0.67 -4.28 6.28
CA ALA A 105 -0.51 -3.15 5.36
C ALA A 105 0.01 -3.60 4.00
N ASN A 106 0.99 -4.49 3.96
CA ASN A 106 1.51 -5.03 2.71
C ASN A 106 0.47 -5.87 1.97
N LEU A 107 -0.28 -6.67 2.69
CA LEU A 107 -1.34 -7.47 2.10
C LEU A 107 -2.44 -6.59 1.50
N PHE A 108 -2.82 -5.53 2.20
CA PHE A 108 -3.77 -4.55 1.68
C PHE A 108 -3.22 -3.87 0.41
N MET A 109 -1.97 -3.43 0.45
CA MET A 109 -1.31 -2.79 -0.68
C MET A 109 -1.39 -3.62 -1.95
N VAL A 110 -0.96 -4.89 -1.90
CA VAL A 110 -0.97 -5.73 -3.10
C VAL A 110 -2.40 -6.01 -3.56
N ASN A 111 -3.34 -6.14 -2.66
CA ASN A 111 -4.72 -6.43 -3.03
C ASN A 111 -5.42 -5.24 -3.68
N ILE A 112 -5.16 -4.00 -3.28
CA ILE A 112 -5.72 -2.85 -4.01
C ILE A 112 -5.05 -2.68 -5.36
N MET A 113 -3.73 -2.83 -5.45
CA MET A 113 -3.00 -2.56 -6.68
C MET A 113 -3.20 -3.63 -7.75
N LEU A 114 -3.59 -4.85 -7.35
CA LEU A 114 -3.90 -5.94 -8.27
C LEU A 114 -5.39 -6.14 -8.52
N GLU A 115 -6.24 -5.35 -7.87
CA GLU A 115 -7.70 -5.50 -8.03
C GLU A 115 -8.10 -5.24 -9.49
N GLY A 116 -8.82 -6.21 -10.06
CA GLY A 116 -9.28 -6.11 -11.43
C GLY A 116 -8.23 -6.41 -12.51
N VAL A 117 -7.04 -6.81 -12.10
CA VAL A 117 -5.95 -7.12 -13.04
C VAL A 117 -6.04 -8.58 -13.47
N ASP A 118 -6.01 -8.82 -14.77
CA ASP A 118 -5.98 -10.18 -15.32
C ASP A 118 -4.53 -10.67 -15.41
N PHE A 119 -4.16 -11.60 -14.55
CA PHE A 119 -2.79 -12.11 -14.48
C PHE A 119 -2.37 -12.85 -15.76
N SER A 120 -3.34 -13.40 -16.51
CA SER A 120 -3.04 -14.13 -17.74
C SER A 120 -2.51 -13.25 -18.87
N GLU A 121 -2.66 -11.93 -18.76
CA GLU A 121 -2.12 -11.00 -19.74
C GLU A 121 -0.60 -10.82 -19.65
N PHE A 122 0.02 -11.39 -18.61
CA PHE A 122 1.45 -11.21 -18.35
C PHE A 122 2.18 -12.54 -18.45
N GLU A 123 3.34 -12.52 -19.09
CA GLU A 123 4.16 -13.73 -19.26
C GLU A 123 4.95 -14.08 -18.00
N THR A 124 5.35 -13.07 -17.22
CA THR A 124 6.14 -13.26 -16.00
C THR A 124 5.57 -12.44 -14.85
N LYS A 125 5.88 -12.88 -13.62
CA LYS A 125 5.53 -12.13 -12.41
C LYS A 125 6.18 -10.75 -12.40
N GLU A 126 7.41 -10.66 -12.89
CA GLU A 126 8.14 -9.40 -12.97
C GLU A 126 7.44 -8.39 -13.86
N GLN A 127 6.91 -8.83 -15.00
CA GLN A 127 6.14 -7.97 -15.90
C GLN A 127 4.86 -7.50 -15.22
N LEU A 128 4.15 -8.40 -14.56
CA LEU A 128 2.93 -8.07 -13.81
C LEU A 128 3.22 -7.01 -12.77
N PHE A 129 4.23 -7.22 -11.95
CA PHE A 129 4.54 -6.32 -10.84
C PHE A 129 4.99 -4.96 -11.34
N LYS A 130 5.86 -4.92 -12.33
CA LYS A 130 6.31 -3.66 -12.93
C LYS A 130 5.14 -2.86 -13.52
N SER A 131 4.25 -3.54 -14.23
CA SER A 131 3.08 -2.91 -14.83
C SER A 131 2.11 -2.36 -13.79
N CYS A 132 1.96 -3.06 -12.67
CA CYS A 132 1.02 -2.68 -11.62
C CYS A 132 1.63 -1.79 -10.53
N GLY A 133 2.92 -1.44 -10.64
CA GLY A 133 3.58 -0.57 -9.68
C GLY A 133 3.97 -1.26 -8.38
N ILE A 134 4.09 -2.58 -8.37
CA ILE A 134 4.37 -3.36 -7.17
C ILE A 134 5.85 -3.75 -7.12
N PRO A 135 6.53 -3.53 -6.00
CA PRO A 135 7.93 -3.95 -5.87
C PRO A 135 8.05 -5.47 -5.77
N LEU A 136 9.14 -6.02 -6.30
CA LEU A 136 9.33 -7.47 -6.34
C LEU A 136 9.33 -8.13 -4.95
N TRP A 137 9.77 -7.42 -3.92
CA TRP A 137 9.77 -7.98 -2.56
C TRP A 137 8.37 -8.28 -2.05
N ALA A 138 7.33 -7.70 -2.66
CA ALA A 138 5.94 -7.91 -2.25
C ALA A 138 5.32 -9.20 -2.79
N GLU A 139 6.06 -10.00 -3.57
CA GLU A 139 5.56 -11.26 -4.17
C GLU A 139 4.92 -12.19 -3.15
N ARG A 140 5.49 -12.28 -1.96
CA ARG A 140 5.00 -13.17 -0.90
C ARG A 140 3.59 -12.84 -0.40
N TYR A 141 3.13 -11.60 -0.64
CA TYR A 141 1.80 -11.17 -0.22
C TYR A 141 0.74 -11.39 -1.29
N VAL A 142 1.13 -11.87 -2.46
CA VAL A 142 0.23 -12.03 -3.61
C VAL A 142 -0.25 -13.47 -3.69
N ASP A 143 -1.56 -13.63 -3.85
CA ASP A 143 -2.18 -14.93 -4.09
C ASP A 143 -2.34 -15.11 -5.60
N PHE A 144 -1.59 -16.05 -6.17
CA PHE A 144 -1.62 -16.32 -7.60
C PHE A 144 -2.64 -17.40 -7.98
N ASN A 145 -3.36 -17.94 -7.02
CA ASN A 145 -4.34 -19.01 -7.27
C ASN A 145 -5.75 -18.50 -7.55
#